data_ebbd095a027d0f9595c7b27402517708
#
_entry.id   ebbd095a027d0f9595c7b27402517708
#
_cell.length_a   1.000
_cell.length_b   1.000
_cell.length_c   1.000
_cell.angle_alpha   90.00
_cell.angle_beta   90.00
_cell.angle_gamma   90.00
#
_symmetry.space_group_name_H-M   'P 1'
#
loop_
_entity.id
_entity.type
_entity.pdbx_description
1 polymer ?
#
loop_
_entity_poly.entity_id
_entity_poly.type
_entity_poly.pdbx_seq_one_letter_code
_entity_poly.pdbx_strand_id
1 'polypeptide(L)'
;MRSTRLARRNVMDRPLESGLSVLLLAFGVGIISLMLLMQRSLTEDLDRNIKDIDLVLGAKGSPLQSILANVYHVDVPTGNIPLAEARKVMRHPYIESSIPLAYGDNYELFRIVGTDASYPEHYGAEVTEGRLFEAPFEVTVGAEAAAATGLGIGDTFYSAHGLKDGTDVHRDKVYTVVGVFGATGSVIDQLLLTSIESVWGVHADIEGADQEITAVLLKKKNPLAILTLPNLLRGTPMQVALPAIEMNRLTQQFGIGLSTLRAVALLIMGLSFVSVFIALFASLRDRRYELALMRTMGAPPRRLFTLVLFEGLWMTVAGIAIGLALSRLGVMVLAGALADRFHYDVAQLAPVSGEGFLVVAALAVGTLAAALPARSALRIDISNTLGQGR
;
A
#
# COMPACT_ATOMS: atom_id res chain seq x y z
N MET A 1 11.47 19.50 -43.04
CA MET A 1 10.67 18.72 -42.06
C MET A 1 11.48 18.55 -40.80
N ARG A 2 10.89 18.73 -39.60
CA ARG A 2 11.59 18.53 -38.32
C ARG A 2 11.86 17.03 -38.14
N SER A 3 13.10 16.65 -37.81
CA SER A 3 13.53 15.24 -37.58
C SER A 3 12.62 14.46 -36.64
N THR A 4 12.04 15.13 -35.64
CA THR A 4 11.11 14.53 -34.69
C THR A 4 9.79 14.03 -35.31
N ARG A 5 9.23 14.75 -36.30
CA ARG A 5 8.00 14.34 -36.98
C ARG A 5 8.24 13.11 -37.86
N LEU A 6 9.39 13.05 -38.53
CA LEU A 6 9.80 11.91 -39.33
C LEU A 6 10.05 10.69 -38.43
N ALA A 7 10.78 10.86 -37.32
CA ALA A 7 11.02 9.80 -36.35
C ALA A 7 9.72 9.16 -35.82
N ARG A 8 8.74 9.98 -35.44
CA ARG A 8 7.42 9.47 -34.98
C ARG A 8 6.72 8.65 -36.07
N ARG A 9 6.72 9.12 -37.32
CA ARG A 9 6.10 8.41 -38.44
C ARG A 9 6.78 7.07 -38.67
N ASN A 10 8.10 7.04 -38.64
CA ASN A 10 8.89 5.82 -38.84
C ASN A 10 8.58 4.73 -37.79
N VAL A 11 8.39 5.12 -36.52
CA VAL A 11 7.99 4.23 -35.41
C VAL A 11 6.59 3.67 -35.67
N MET A 12 5.67 4.47 -36.24
CA MET A 12 4.29 4.06 -36.55
C MET A 12 4.21 3.18 -37.81
N ASP A 13 5.18 3.25 -38.73
CA ASP A 13 5.21 2.45 -39.95
C ASP A 13 5.59 0.97 -39.67
N ARG A 14 6.12 0.65 -38.47
CA ARG A 14 6.45 -0.70 -37.99
C ARG A 14 5.78 -1.02 -36.68
N PRO A 15 4.44 -1.15 -36.65
CA PRO A 15 3.68 -1.19 -35.40
C PRO A 15 3.99 -2.43 -34.55
N LEU A 16 4.31 -3.57 -35.14
CA LEU A 16 4.58 -4.81 -34.40
C LEU A 16 5.91 -4.76 -33.64
N GLU A 17 7.02 -4.39 -34.29
CA GLU A 17 8.35 -4.35 -33.65
C GLU A 17 8.45 -3.23 -32.64
N SER A 18 7.98 -2.02 -33.02
CA SER A 18 7.98 -0.86 -32.13
C SER A 18 7.00 -1.05 -30.98
N GLY A 19 5.80 -1.62 -31.26
CA GLY A 19 4.77 -1.89 -30.27
C GLY A 19 5.23 -2.91 -29.22
N LEU A 20 5.86 -4.00 -29.63
CA LEU A 20 6.39 -5.00 -28.70
C LEU A 20 7.47 -4.40 -27.79
N SER A 21 8.40 -3.61 -28.34
CA SER A 21 9.45 -2.95 -27.56
C SER A 21 8.88 -1.95 -26.55
N VAL A 22 7.90 -1.14 -26.95
CA VAL A 22 7.19 -0.19 -26.10
C VAL A 22 6.42 -0.93 -25.00
N LEU A 23 5.76 -2.03 -25.34
CA LEU A 23 4.95 -2.82 -24.41
C LEU A 23 5.84 -3.50 -23.34
N LEU A 24 6.95 -4.10 -23.74
CA LEU A 24 7.93 -4.67 -22.78
C LEU A 24 8.47 -3.62 -21.84
N LEU A 25 8.81 -2.43 -22.36
CA LEU A 25 9.29 -1.33 -21.51
C LEU A 25 8.19 -0.83 -20.57
N ALA A 26 6.96 -0.72 -21.07
CA ALA A 26 5.81 -0.32 -20.27
C ALA A 26 5.54 -1.29 -19.11
N PHE A 27 5.64 -2.60 -19.36
CA PHE A 27 5.54 -3.60 -18.29
C PHE A 27 6.66 -3.48 -17.26
N GLY A 28 7.92 -3.33 -17.69
CA GLY A 28 9.05 -3.17 -16.78
C GLY A 28 8.91 -1.94 -15.88
N VAL A 29 8.62 -0.78 -16.48
CA VAL A 29 8.40 0.48 -15.74
C VAL A 29 7.14 0.39 -14.89
N GLY A 30 6.05 -0.17 -15.43
CA GLY A 30 4.76 -0.29 -14.74
C GLY A 30 4.84 -1.15 -13.49
N ILE A 31 5.50 -2.29 -13.55
CA ILE A 31 5.67 -3.17 -12.38
C ILE A 31 6.51 -2.48 -11.30
N ILE A 32 7.63 -1.84 -11.67
CA ILE A 32 8.47 -1.14 -10.67
C ILE A 32 7.70 0.03 -10.04
N SER A 33 6.99 0.82 -10.84
CA SER A 33 6.17 1.93 -10.35
C SER A 33 5.04 1.44 -9.43
N LEU A 34 4.33 0.36 -9.80
CA LEU A 34 3.30 -0.27 -8.98
C LEU A 34 3.86 -0.71 -7.63
N MET A 35 5.04 -1.37 -7.63
CA MET A 35 5.69 -1.80 -6.39
C MET A 35 6.07 -0.62 -5.49
N LEU A 36 6.58 0.48 -6.07
CA LEU A 36 6.92 1.68 -5.31
C LEU A 36 5.68 2.30 -4.65
N LEU A 37 4.57 2.36 -5.38
CA LEU A 37 3.29 2.85 -4.87
C LEU A 37 2.77 1.98 -3.73
N MET A 38 2.70 0.66 -3.93
CA MET A 38 2.24 -0.27 -2.90
C MET A 38 3.13 -0.25 -1.65
N GLN A 39 4.45 -0.21 -1.83
CA GLN A 39 5.38 -0.12 -0.71
C GLN A 39 5.15 1.14 0.11
N ARG A 40 4.92 2.27 -0.57
CA ARG A 40 4.64 3.54 0.10
C ARG A 40 3.32 3.51 0.87
N SER A 41 2.21 3.11 0.22
CA SER A 41 0.91 3.00 0.89
C SER A 41 0.98 2.12 2.12
N LEU A 42 1.56 0.91 1.98
CA LEU A 42 1.70 0.00 3.11
C LEU A 42 2.51 0.61 4.27
N THR A 43 3.63 1.28 3.97
CA THR A 43 4.46 1.89 5.03
C THR A 43 3.73 3.05 5.72
N GLU A 44 3.09 3.93 4.94
CA GLU A 44 2.36 5.09 5.50
C GLU A 44 1.18 4.66 6.37
N ASP A 45 0.42 3.63 5.95
CA ASP A 45 -0.71 3.11 6.73
C ASP A 45 -0.24 2.40 8.01
N LEU A 46 0.84 1.62 7.92
CA LEU A 46 1.43 0.97 9.08
C LEU A 46 1.93 2.02 10.10
N ASP A 47 2.66 3.03 9.64
CA ASP A 47 3.23 4.06 10.51
C ASP A 47 2.14 4.93 11.16
N ARG A 48 1.05 5.23 10.42
CA ARG A 48 -0.08 6.02 10.92
C ARG A 48 -0.79 5.34 12.08
N ASN A 49 -1.02 4.03 11.96
CA ASN A 49 -1.76 3.27 12.96
C ASN A 49 -0.91 2.91 14.20
N ILE A 50 0.42 2.88 14.07
CA ILE A 50 1.34 2.66 15.23
C ILE A 50 1.70 3.96 15.95
N LYS A 51 1.41 5.12 15.35
CA LYS A 51 1.83 6.41 15.92
C LYS A 51 1.58 6.49 17.42
N ASP A 52 2.64 6.77 18.18
CA ASP A 52 2.60 6.91 19.66
C ASP A 52 2.17 5.65 20.44
N ILE A 53 2.10 4.47 19.80
CA ILE A 53 1.91 3.17 20.45
C ILE A 53 3.25 2.47 20.53
N ASP A 54 3.87 2.53 21.71
CA ASP A 54 5.19 1.93 21.92
C ASP A 54 5.13 0.44 22.29
N LEU A 55 4.08 0.06 23.02
CA LEU A 55 3.91 -1.28 23.59
C LEU A 55 2.43 -1.69 23.54
N VAL A 56 2.18 -2.96 23.26
CA VAL A 56 0.83 -3.56 23.34
C VAL A 56 0.87 -4.63 24.44
N LEU A 57 0.11 -4.41 25.50
CA LEU A 57 -0.10 -5.39 26.55
C LEU A 57 -1.31 -6.26 26.15
N GLY A 58 -1.15 -7.56 26.19
CA GLY A 58 -2.22 -8.51 25.84
C GLY A 58 -1.94 -9.90 26.41
N ALA A 59 -2.81 -10.85 26.12
CA ALA A 59 -2.63 -12.23 26.51
C ALA A 59 -1.38 -12.85 25.84
N LYS A 60 -0.76 -13.83 26.50
CA LYS A 60 0.39 -14.55 25.94
C LYS A 60 0.02 -15.27 24.65
N GLY A 61 0.89 -15.13 23.65
CA GLY A 61 0.76 -15.72 22.33
C GLY A 61 1.81 -15.18 21.37
N SER A 62 1.45 -15.06 20.10
CA SER A 62 2.31 -14.42 19.11
C SER A 62 2.31 -12.90 19.30
N PRO A 63 3.47 -12.24 19.52
CA PRO A 63 3.55 -10.78 19.60
C PRO A 63 3.01 -10.11 18.33
N LEU A 64 3.33 -10.65 17.17
CA LEU A 64 2.84 -10.15 15.88
C LEU A 64 1.31 -10.22 15.80
N GLN A 65 0.71 -11.36 16.15
CA GLN A 65 -0.75 -11.52 16.18
C GLN A 65 -1.41 -10.52 17.13
N SER A 66 -0.82 -10.30 18.32
CA SER A 66 -1.31 -9.29 19.27
C SER A 66 -1.33 -7.89 18.68
N ILE A 67 -0.31 -7.52 17.89
CA ILE A 67 -0.25 -6.22 17.23
C ILE A 67 -1.27 -6.13 16.07
N LEU A 68 -1.32 -7.15 15.20
CA LEU A 68 -2.27 -7.19 14.08
C LEU A 68 -3.73 -7.15 14.58
N ALA A 69 -4.01 -7.82 15.70
CA ALA A 69 -5.35 -7.82 16.28
C ALA A 69 -5.69 -6.50 16.97
N ASN A 70 -4.78 -5.92 17.75
CA ASN A 70 -5.12 -4.84 18.69
C ASN A 70 -4.75 -3.42 18.20
N VAL A 71 -3.86 -3.32 17.19
CA VAL A 71 -3.50 -2.03 16.58
C VAL A 71 -4.15 -1.87 15.21
N TYR A 72 -4.14 -2.94 14.40
CA TYR A 72 -4.67 -2.90 13.03
C TYR A 72 -6.06 -3.51 12.88
N HIS A 73 -6.55 -4.23 13.88
CA HIS A 73 -7.86 -4.91 13.89
C HIS A 73 -8.10 -5.91 12.75
N VAL A 74 -7.04 -6.49 12.17
CA VAL A 74 -7.13 -7.41 11.02
C VAL A 74 -7.02 -8.88 11.40
N ASP A 75 -6.69 -9.22 12.67
CA ASP A 75 -6.53 -10.60 13.14
C ASP A 75 -7.36 -10.85 14.41
N VAL A 76 -7.44 -12.11 14.82
CA VAL A 76 -8.11 -12.50 16.08
C VAL A 76 -7.14 -12.26 17.23
N PRO A 77 -7.60 -11.69 18.38
CA PRO A 77 -6.73 -11.48 19.53
C PRO A 77 -6.26 -12.82 20.15
N THR A 78 -5.13 -12.76 20.84
CA THR A 78 -4.51 -13.94 21.49
C THR A 78 -5.26 -14.42 22.74
N GLY A 79 -6.26 -13.67 23.18
CA GLY A 79 -7.09 -13.94 24.37
C GLY A 79 -7.31 -12.66 25.16
N ASN A 80 -7.96 -12.81 26.31
CA ASN A 80 -8.24 -11.71 27.24
C ASN A 80 -7.25 -11.69 28.41
N ILE A 81 -7.17 -10.57 29.09
CA ILE A 81 -6.33 -10.34 30.27
C ILE A 81 -7.19 -9.74 31.40
N PRO A 82 -6.94 -10.11 32.66
CA PRO A 82 -7.66 -9.55 33.80
C PRO A 82 -7.41 -8.03 33.91
N LEU A 83 -8.48 -7.23 33.95
CA LEU A 83 -8.39 -5.77 34.03
C LEU A 83 -7.63 -5.31 35.30
N ALA A 84 -7.82 -6.01 36.42
CA ALA A 84 -7.14 -5.70 37.68
C ALA A 84 -5.61 -5.78 37.54
N GLU A 85 -5.10 -6.76 36.78
CA GLU A 85 -3.67 -6.91 36.52
C GLU A 85 -3.18 -5.91 35.47
N ALA A 86 -3.94 -5.69 34.41
CA ALA A 86 -3.63 -4.70 33.38
C ALA A 86 -3.51 -3.29 33.99
N ARG A 87 -4.40 -2.92 34.93
CA ARG A 87 -4.34 -1.63 35.65
C ARG A 87 -3.04 -1.41 36.42
N LYS A 88 -2.37 -2.46 36.91
CA LYS A 88 -1.06 -2.35 37.59
C LYS A 88 0.00 -1.90 36.58
N VAL A 89 -0.05 -2.42 35.33
CA VAL A 89 0.85 -2.03 34.26
C VAL A 89 0.54 -0.61 33.75
N MET A 90 -0.73 -0.29 33.56
CA MET A 90 -1.17 1.05 33.12
C MET A 90 -0.69 2.17 34.06
N ARG A 91 -0.65 1.89 35.38
CA ARG A 91 -0.19 2.84 36.41
C ARG A 91 1.31 2.81 36.64
N HIS A 92 2.08 2.04 35.87
CA HIS A 92 3.53 1.93 36.07
C HIS A 92 4.23 3.26 35.76
N PRO A 93 5.23 3.70 36.56
CA PRO A 93 5.88 5.03 36.42
C PRO A 93 6.55 5.26 35.06
N TYR A 94 6.82 4.20 34.28
CA TYR A 94 7.42 4.28 32.95
C TYR A 94 6.39 4.40 31.82
N ILE A 95 5.09 4.40 32.16
CA ILE A 95 4.00 4.58 31.19
C ILE A 95 3.50 6.04 31.26
N GLU A 96 3.32 6.64 30.11
CA GLU A 96 2.81 7.99 29.94
C GLU A 96 1.29 8.00 29.81
N SER A 97 0.79 7.16 28.90
CA SER A 97 -0.64 6.98 28.65
C SER A 97 -0.96 5.54 28.30
N SER A 98 -2.21 5.17 28.49
CA SER A 98 -2.71 3.81 28.25
C SER A 98 -4.14 3.86 27.76
N ILE A 99 -4.44 3.07 26.74
CA ILE A 99 -5.76 2.96 26.11
C ILE A 99 -6.21 1.51 26.24
N PRO A 100 -7.22 1.20 27.04
CA PRO A 100 -7.75 -0.15 27.16
C PRO A 100 -8.67 -0.48 26.00
N LEU A 101 -8.59 -1.72 25.52
CA LEU A 101 -9.42 -2.25 24.45
C LEU A 101 -10.08 -3.55 24.90
N ALA A 102 -11.38 -3.65 24.76
CA ALA A 102 -12.15 -4.86 24.90
C ALA A 102 -12.81 -5.18 23.57
N TYR A 103 -12.57 -6.37 23.05
CA TYR A 103 -13.21 -6.75 21.79
C TYR A 103 -14.59 -7.30 22.09
N GLY A 104 -15.55 -6.66 21.44
CA GLY A 104 -16.90 -7.18 21.29
C GLY A 104 -17.01 -8.08 20.07
N ASP A 105 -18.23 -8.31 19.71
CA ASP A 105 -18.59 -9.02 18.46
C ASP A 105 -18.35 -8.12 17.24
N ASN A 106 -18.89 -8.56 16.12
CA ASN A 106 -18.85 -7.80 14.87
C ASN A 106 -20.28 -7.43 14.41
N TYR A 107 -20.36 -6.42 13.57
CA TYR A 107 -21.53 -6.09 12.78
C TYR A 107 -21.11 -5.95 11.32
N GLU A 108 -21.66 -6.75 10.42
CA GLU A 108 -21.37 -6.75 8.97
C GLU A 108 -19.86 -6.66 8.63
N LEU A 109 -19.05 -7.50 9.29
CA LEU A 109 -17.59 -7.55 9.18
C LEU A 109 -16.83 -6.41 9.88
N PHE A 110 -17.49 -5.37 10.37
CA PHE A 110 -16.87 -4.30 11.16
C PHE A 110 -16.81 -4.68 12.63
N ARG A 111 -15.65 -4.42 13.26
CA ARG A 111 -15.46 -4.76 14.67
C ARG A 111 -16.13 -3.77 15.60
N ILE A 112 -16.76 -4.30 16.63
CA ILE A 112 -17.20 -3.54 17.80
C ILE A 112 -16.06 -3.56 18.82
N VAL A 113 -15.56 -2.39 19.19
CA VAL A 113 -14.46 -2.24 20.15
C VAL A 113 -14.90 -1.39 21.33
N GLY A 114 -14.92 -2.04 22.51
CA GLY A 114 -15.11 -1.35 23.78
C GLY A 114 -13.83 -0.63 24.22
N THR A 115 -13.92 0.66 24.46
CA THR A 115 -12.77 1.50 24.83
C THR A 115 -13.24 2.74 25.62
N ASP A 116 -12.34 3.70 25.81
CA ASP A 116 -12.66 5.01 26.35
C ASP A 116 -12.40 6.13 25.34
N ALA A 117 -12.70 7.38 25.71
CA ALA A 117 -12.55 8.54 24.85
C ALA A 117 -11.10 8.79 24.37
N SER A 118 -10.10 8.25 25.06
CA SER A 118 -8.69 8.42 24.71
C SER A 118 -8.32 7.71 23.39
N TYR A 119 -9.10 6.70 23.00
CA TYR A 119 -8.82 5.95 21.77
C TYR A 119 -9.11 6.76 20.49
N PRO A 120 -10.33 7.29 20.27
CA PRO A 120 -10.56 8.15 19.12
C PRO A 120 -9.73 9.45 19.19
N GLU A 121 -9.50 10.02 20.38
CA GLU A 121 -8.64 11.19 20.57
C GLU A 121 -7.19 10.93 20.10
N HIS A 122 -6.64 9.76 20.39
CA HIS A 122 -5.30 9.34 19.97
C HIS A 122 -5.10 9.43 18.45
N TYR A 123 -6.12 9.09 17.68
CA TYR A 123 -6.10 9.18 16.21
C TYR A 123 -6.61 10.52 15.66
N GLY A 124 -6.99 11.45 16.55
CA GLY A 124 -7.56 12.74 16.16
C GLY A 124 -8.93 12.61 15.47
N ALA A 125 -9.69 11.57 15.83
CA ALA A 125 -11.02 11.36 15.29
C ALA A 125 -12.01 12.36 15.90
N GLU A 126 -12.60 13.19 15.07
CA GLU A 126 -13.65 14.15 15.46
C GLU A 126 -15.01 13.59 15.08
N VAL A 127 -16.00 13.75 15.95
CA VAL A 127 -17.38 13.38 15.66
C VAL A 127 -17.98 14.45 14.74
N THR A 128 -18.36 14.05 13.53
CA THR A 128 -18.99 14.96 12.55
C THR A 128 -20.48 15.04 12.70
N GLU A 129 -21.12 13.98 13.17
CA GLU A 129 -22.56 13.93 13.41
C GLU A 129 -22.84 13.28 14.76
N GLY A 130 -23.77 13.87 15.53
CA GLY A 130 -24.14 13.36 16.85
C GLY A 130 -23.12 13.63 17.95
N ARG A 131 -22.79 12.63 18.75
CA ARG A 131 -21.86 12.71 19.88
C ARG A 131 -21.05 11.43 20.06
N LEU A 132 -20.00 11.48 20.87
CA LEU A 132 -19.29 10.29 21.32
C LEU A 132 -20.20 9.43 22.23
N PHE A 133 -19.99 8.12 22.23
CA PHE A 133 -20.65 7.21 23.15
C PHE A 133 -20.30 7.57 24.61
N GLU A 134 -21.27 7.52 25.50
CA GLU A 134 -21.11 7.80 26.94
C GLU A 134 -21.72 6.68 27.81
N ALA A 135 -22.82 6.11 27.38
CA ALA A 135 -23.52 5.06 28.10
C ALA A 135 -23.28 3.68 27.48
N PRO A 136 -23.46 2.59 28.25
CA PRO A 136 -23.42 1.24 27.70
C PRO A 136 -24.39 1.06 26.53
N PHE A 137 -23.95 0.32 25.51
CA PHE A 137 -24.66 0.04 24.25
C PHE A 137 -24.87 1.25 23.32
N GLU A 138 -24.30 2.40 23.64
CA GLU A 138 -24.15 3.48 22.68
C GLU A 138 -22.92 3.23 21.82
N VAL A 139 -23.04 3.56 20.53
CA VAL A 139 -21.96 3.36 19.54
C VAL A 139 -21.72 4.64 18.75
N THR A 140 -20.45 5.00 18.61
CA THR A 140 -20.00 5.97 17.61
C THR A 140 -19.32 5.23 16.49
N VAL A 141 -19.79 5.39 15.26
CA VAL A 141 -19.41 4.59 14.10
C VAL A 141 -18.32 5.30 13.30
N GLY A 142 -17.32 4.56 12.87
CA GLY A 142 -16.26 5.05 11.97
C GLY A 142 -16.81 5.44 10.59
N ALA A 143 -16.17 6.39 9.92
CA ALA A 143 -16.67 6.95 8.66
C ALA A 143 -16.85 5.89 7.56
N GLU A 144 -15.95 4.96 7.44
CA GLU A 144 -16.00 3.89 6.43
C GLU A 144 -17.05 2.84 6.81
N ALA A 145 -17.12 2.47 8.10
CA ALA A 145 -18.14 1.56 8.60
C ALA A 145 -19.56 2.14 8.40
N ALA A 146 -19.76 3.44 8.66
CA ALA A 146 -21.06 4.10 8.43
C ALA A 146 -21.40 4.13 6.92
N ALA A 147 -20.45 4.43 6.06
CA ALA A 147 -20.69 4.46 4.61
C ALA A 147 -21.03 3.08 4.02
N ALA A 148 -20.36 2.02 4.52
CA ALA A 148 -20.55 0.66 4.02
C ALA A 148 -21.84 -0.01 4.55
N THR A 149 -22.18 0.21 5.84
CA THR A 149 -23.35 -0.40 6.48
C THR A 149 -24.62 0.44 6.34
N GLY A 150 -24.48 1.73 6.02
CA GLY A 150 -25.59 2.69 5.99
C GLY A 150 -26.09 3.11 7.38
N LEU A 151 -25.37 2.78 8.46
CA LEU A 151 -25.73 3.15 9.82
C LEU A 151 -25.66 4.68 10.04
N GLY A 152 -26.75 5.25 10.52
CA GLY A 152 -26.87 6.65 10.90
C GLY A 152 -27.34 6.82 12.35
N ILE A 153 -27.36 8.08 12.83
CA ILE A 153 -27.79 8.40 14.20
C ILE A 153 -29.19 7.92 14.47
N GLY A 154 -29.37 7.20 15.57
CA GLY A 154 -30.65 6.64 16.02
C GLY A 154 -30.92 5.22 15.49
N ASP A 155 -30.12 4.73 14.54
CA ASP A 155 -30.23 3.34 14.10
C ASP A 155 -29.81 2.37 15.18
N THR A 156 -30.39 1.18 15.14
CA THR A 156 -30.11 0.14 16.10
C THR A 156 -29.71 -1.15 15.40
N PHE A 157 -28.78 -1.88 16.00
CA PHE A 157 -28.32 -3.16 15.46
C PHE A 157 -27.99 -4.16 16.56
N TYR A 158 -27.87 -5.42 16.18
CA TYR A 158 -27.44 -6.51 17.04
C TYR A 158 -26.04 -6.96 16.66
N SER A 159 -25.23 -7.28 17.65
CA SER A 159 -23.92 -7.88 17.40
C SER A 159 -24.03 -9.36 17.08
N ALA A 160 -23.08 -9.87 16.31
CA ALA A 160 -22.99 -11.28 15.95
C ALA A 160 -21.58 -11.83 16.19
N HIS A 161 -21.49 -13.08 16.67
CA HIS A 161 -20.22 -13.78 16.80
C HIS A 161 -19.69 -14.21 15.42
N GLY A 162 -18.43 -13.87 15.10
CA GLY A 162 -17.70 -14.32 13.92
C GLY A 162 -17.87 -13.44 12.67
N LEU A 163 -16.90 -13.58 11.75
CA LEU A 163 -16.80 -12.82 10.50
C LEU A 163 -17.65 -13.41 9.36
N LYS A 164 -18.62 -14.28 9.64
CA LYS A 164 -19.51 -14.87 8.62
C LYS A 164 -20.96 -14.74 9.05
N ASP A 165 -21.78 -14.31 8.11
CA ASP A 165 -23.24 -14.27 8.28
C ASP A 165 -23.78 -15.61 8.82
N GLY A 166 -24.54 -15.56 9.91
CA GLY A 166 -25.43 -16.62 10.31
C GLY A 166 -25.13 -17.38 11.60
N THR A 167 -24.15 -17.00 12.43
CA THR A 167 -23.89 -17.68 13.71
C THR A 167 -24.09 -16.73 14.88
N ASP A 168 -24.95 -17.14 15.83
CA ASP A 168 -25.26 -16.53 17.13
C ASP A 168 -25.36 -15.00 17.16
N VAL A 169 -26.51 -14.48 16.81
CA VAL A 169 -26.88 -13.06 16.99
C VAL A 169 -27.39 -12.86 18.40
N HIS A 170 -26.76 -11.98 19.17
CA HIS A 170 -27.25 -11.59 20.51
C HIS A 170 -28.47 -10.68 20.41
N ARG A 171 -29.66 -11.28 20.33
CA ARG A 171 -30.93 -10.54 20.21
C ARG A 171 -31.37 -9.84 21.50
N ASP A 172 -30.68 -10.10 22.61
CA ASP A 172 -31.07 -9.59 23.93
C ASP A 172 -30.42 -8.22 24.22
N LYS A 173 -29.42 -7.81 23.44
CA LYS A 173 -28.69 -6.55 23.62
C LYS A 173 -28.64 -5.76 22.32
N VAL A 174 -29.24 -4.59 22.34
CA VAL A 174 -29.34 -3.69 21.19
C VAL A 174 -28.32 -2.58 21.30
N TYR A 175 -27.50 -2.41 20.31
CA TYR A 175 -26.62 -1.24 20.18
C TYR A 175 -27.37 -0.11 19.48
N THR A 176 -27.16 1.15 19.91
CA THR A 176 -27.76 2.34 19.33
C THR A 176 -26.66 3.29 18.83
N VAL A 177 -26.74 3.70 17.59
CA VAL A 177 -25.81 4.67 17.01
C VAL A 177 -26.11 6.07 17.54
N VAL A 178 -25.14 6.70 18.21
CA VAL A 178 -25.27 8.06 18.79
C VAL A 178 -24.40 9.08 18.08
N GLY A 179 -23.46 8.65 17.23
CA GLY A 179 -22.62 9.54 16.45
C GLY A 179 -21.86 8.83 15.35
N VAL A 180 -21.32 9.64 14.45
CA VAL A 180 -20.48 9.19 13.33
C VAL A 180 -19.21 10.03 13.33
N PHE A 181 -18.05 9.36 13.21
CA PHE A 181 -16.76 10.02 13.07
C PHE A 181 -16.55 10.55 11.65
N GLY A 182 -15.79 11.63 11.52
CA GLY A 182 -15.20 12.04 10.26
C GLY A 182 -14.09 11.08 9.82
N ALA A 183 -13.81 11.04 8.52
CA ALA A 183 -12.73 10.21 7.98
C ALA A 183 -11.36 10.67 8.50
N THR A 184 -10.62 9.76 9.09
CA THR A 184 -9.28 9.98 9.65
C THR A 184 -8.17 9.36 8.79
N GLY A 185 -8.51 8.39 7.95
CA GLY A 185 -7.59 7.51 7.25
C GLY A 185 -6.85 6.55 8.19
N SER A 186 -7.36 6.32 9.41
CA SER A 186 -6.82 5.39 10.40
C SER A 186 -7.78 4.22 10.62
N VAL A 187 -7.39 3.29 11.50
CA VAL A 187 -8.23 2.14 11.88
C VAL A 187 -9.59 2.53 12.45
N ILE A 188 -9.72 3.73 13.02
CA ILE A 188 -10.98 4.23 13.59
C ILE A 188 -12.10 4.25 12.54
N ASP A 189 -11.78 4.54 11.29
CA ASP A 189 -12.76 4.64 10.20
C ASP A 189 -13.53 3.31 9.97
N GLN A 190 -12.91 2.19 10.34
CA GLN A 190 -13.44 0.83 10.17
C GLN A 190 -14.02 0.22 11.45
N LEU A 191 -14.16 0.99 12.53
CA LEU A 191 -14.58 0.46 13.83
C LEU A 191 -15.92 1.02 14.27
N LEU A 192 -16.62 0.22 15.08
CA LEU A 192 -17.77 0.64 15.87
C LEU A 192 -17.28 0.78 17.32
N LEU A 193 -17.13 2.01 17.82
CA LEU A 193 -16.60 2.26 19.15
C LEU A 193 -17.73 2.37 20.16
N THR A 194 -17.55 1.68 21.30
CA THR A 194 -18.49 1.67 22.41
C THR A 194 -17.73 1.67 23.74
N SER A 195 -18.44 1.74 24.86
CA SER A 195 -17.81 1.60 26.18
C SER A 195 -17.41 0.14 26.45
N ILE A 196 -16.40 -0.07 27.30
CA ILE A 196 -15.95 -1.41 27.71
C ILE A 196 -17.09 -2.17 28.40
N GLU A 197 -17.93 -1.46 29.16
CA GLU A 197 -19.11 -2.00 29.85
C GLU A 197 -20.12 -2.60 28.88
N SER A 198 -20.21 -2.08 27.66
CA SER A 198 -21.07 -2.66 26.60
C SER A 198 -20.62 -4.07 26.23
N VAL A 199 -19.31 -4.27 26.06
CA VAL A 199 -18.73 -5.57 25.71
C VAL A 199 -18.92 -6.56 26.85
N TRP A 200 -18.74 -6.15 28.09
CA TRP A 200 -19.05 -7.00 29.24
C TRP A 200 -20.53 -7.32 29.36
N GLY A 201 -21.39 -6.33 29.06
CA GLY A 201 -22.85 -6.50 29.12
C GLY A 201 -23.40 -7.52 28.14
N VAL A 202 -22.76 -7.75 27.01
CA VAL A 202 -23.16 -8.81 26.06
C VAL A 202 -22.87 -10.19 26.63
N HIS A 203 -21.82 -10.35 27.44
CA HIS A 203 -21.38 -11.62 28.01
C HIS A 203 -21.68 -11.77 29.51
N ALA A 204 -22.55 -10.92 30.05
CA ALA A 204 -22.84 -10.84 31.50
C ALA A 204 -23.53 -12.10 32.10
N ASP A 205 -23.97 -13.05 31.27
CA ASP A 205 -24.63 -14.28 31.73
C ASP A 205 -23.64 -15.32 32.28
N ILE A 206 -22.33 -15.04 32.27
CA ILE A 206 -21.30 -15.91 32.86
C ILE A 206 -21.10 -15.49 34.32
N GLU A 207 -21.79 -16.16 35.24
CA GLU A 207 -21.57 -15.96 36.68
C GLU A 207 -20.11 -16.13 37.07
N GLY A 208 -19.51 -15.07 37.63
CA GLY A 208 -18.13 -15.06 38.13
C GLY A 208 -17.06 -14.70 37.10
N ALA A 209 -17.42 -14.18 35.94
CA ALA A 209 -16.42 -13.64 35.02
C ALA A 209 -15.74 -12.41 35.61
N ASP A 210 -14.45 -12.53 35.92
CA ASP A 210 -13.61 -11.37 36.24
C ASP A 210 -13.69 -10.37 35.08
N GLN A 211 -13.69 -9.07 35.40
CA GLN A 211 -13.65 -8.04 34.38
C GLN A 211 -12.37 -8.20 33.55
N GLU A 212 -12.53 -8.63 32.32
CA GLU A 212 -11.45 -8.85 31.37
C GLU A 212 -11.45 -7.81 30.27
N ILE A 213 -10.28 -7.51 29.73
CA ILE A 213 -10.07 -6.71 28.53
C ILE A 213 -9.18 -7.48 27.56
N THR A 214 -9.20 -7.13 26.29
CA THR A 214 -8.42 -7.84 25.28
C THR A 214 -6.98 -7.36 25.26
N ALA A 215 -6.77 -6.05 25.32
CA ALA A 215 -5.43 -5.45 25.29
C ALA A 215 -5.41 -4.06 25.91
N VAL A 216 -4.18 -3.55 26.13
CA VAL A 216 -3.94 -2.14 26.41
C VAL A 216 -2.86 -1.62 25.48
N LEU A 217 -3.14 -0.54 24.76
CA LEU A 217 -2.14 0.21 24.02
C LEU A 217 -1.42 1.15 24.97
N LEU A 218 -0.09 1.12 24.96
CA LEU A 218 0.72 1.83 25.93
C LEU A 218 1.71 2.76 25.23
N LYS A 219 1.78 4.00 25.69
CA LYS A 219 2.84 4.95 25.37
C LYS A 219 3.84 4.99 26.51
N LYS A 220 5.11 4.77 26.21
CA LYS A 220 6.16 4.81 27.22
C LYS A 220 6.58 6.25 27.54
N LYS A 221 6.76 6.53 28.82
CA LYS A 221 7.42 7.74 29.29
C LYS A 221 8.94 7.58 29.35
N ASN A 222 9.41 6.36 29.57
CA ASN A 222 10.82 6.04 29.74
C ASN A 222 11.19 4.80 28.90
N PRO A 223 12.29 4.85 28.13
CA PRO A 223 12.78 3.69 27.37
C PRO A 223 13.01 2.42 28.17
N LEU A 224 13.25 2.53 29.50
CA LEU A 224 13.38 1.38 30.38
C LEU A 224 12.11 0.53 30.47
N ALA A 225 10.94 1.06 30.11
CA ALA A 225 9.70 0.29 30.03
C ALA A 225 9.86 -0.96 29.15
N ILE A 226 10.59 -0.86 28.02
CA ILE A 226 10.82 -1.96 27.08
C ILE A 226 11.55 -3.15 27.74
N LEU A 227 12.44 -2.88 28.68
CA LEU A 227 13.22 -3.92 29.39
C LEU A 227 12.52 -4.39 30.66
N THR A 228 11.84 -3.48 31.35
CA THR A 228 11.28 -3.75 32.69
C THR A 228 9.95 -4.48 32.61
N LEU A 229 9.02 -4.03 31.73
CA LEU A 229 7.69 -4.61 31.67
C LEU A 229 7.66 -6.08 31.26
N PRO A 230 8.42 -6.55 30.24
CA PRO A 230 8.47 -7.99 29.94
C PRO A 230 8.96 -8.83 31.10
N ASN A 231 9.89 -8.30 31.92
CA ASN A 231 10.39 -8.99 33.10
C ASN A 231 9.35 -9.03 34.24
N LEU A 232 8.62 -7.94 34.43
CA LEU A 232 7.54 -7.84 35.43
C LEU A 232 6.42 -8.84 35.14
N LEU A 233 6.14 -9.10 33.86
CA LEU A 233 5.07 -9.98 33.41
C LEU A 233 5.49 -11.47 33.33
N ARG A 234 6.74 -11.81 33.70
CA ARG A 234 7.14 -13.22 33.78
C ARG A 234 6.29 -13.95 34.84
N GLY A 235 5.69 -15.06 34.42
CA GLY A 235 4.82 -15.85 35.31
C GLY A 235 3.34 -15.44 35.31
N THR A 236 2.97 -14.32 34.67
CA THR A 236 1.57 -13.92 34.44
C THR A 236 1.07 -14.48 33.10
N PRO A 237 -0.24 -14.52 32.83
CA PRO A 237 -0.80 -14.85 31.52
C PRO A 237 -0.63 -13.74 30.48
N MET A 238 -0.02 -12.61 30.85
CA MET A 238 0.14 -11.42 30.01
C MET A 238 1.51 -11.34 29.36
N GLN A 239 1.61 -10.64 28.25
CA GLN A 239 2.84 -10.25 27.57
C GLN A 239 2.77 -8.84 27.06
N VAL A 240 3.95 -8.27 26.76
CA VAL A 240 4.09 -7.02 26.02
C VAL A 240 4.68 -7.29 24.65
N ALA A 241 4.00 -6.84 23.61
CA ALA A 241 4.49 -6.82 22.24
C ALA A 241 5.00 -5.41 21.88
N LEU A 242 6.04 -5.33 21.05
CA LEU A 242 6.62 -4.06 20.59
C LEU A 242 6.30 -3.86 19.12
N PRO A 243 5.35 -2.96 18.76
CA PRO A 243 4.93 -2.73 17.39
C PRO A 243 6.11 -2.44 16.45
N ALA A 244 7.01 -1.54 16.84
CA ALA A 244 8.17 -1.17 16.02
C ALA A 244 9.08 -2.36 15.65
N ILE A 245 9.24 -3.35 16.54
CA ILE A 245 10.07 -4.54 16.28
C ILE A 245 9.35 -5.51 15.35
N GLU A 246 8.10 -5.83 15.64
CA GLU A 246 7.36 -6.83 14.87
C GLU A 246 7.01 -6.31 13.47
N MET A 247 6.67 -5.02 13.34
CA MET A 247 6.42 -4.43 12.02
C MET A 247 7.71 -4.33 11.18
N ASN A 248 8.85 -4.06 11.80
CA ASN A 248 10.13 -4.10 11.10
C ASN A 248 10.45 -5.54 10.60
N ARG A 249 10.16 -6.55 11.41
CA ARG A 249 10.27 -7.96 11.00
C ARG A 249 9.38 -8.30 9.81
N LEU A 250 8.11 -7.88 9.85
CA LEU A 250 7.18 -8.04 8.73
C LEU A 250 7.72 -7.36 7.48
N THR A 251 8.10 -6.09 7.59
CA THR A 251 8.64 -5.32 6.46
C THR A 251 9.89 -5.98 5.86
N GLN A 252 10.77 -6.57 6.68
CA GLN A 252 11.93 -7.31 6.19
C GLN A 252 11.53 -8.60 5.46
N GLN A 253 10.56 -9.35 5.95
CA GLN A 253 10.08 -10.58 5.29
C GLN A 253 9.40 -10.26 3.95
N PHE A 254 8.53 -9.25 3.91
CA PHE A 254 7.96 -8.75 2.66
C PHE A 254 9.03 -8.16 1.73
N GLY A 255 10.06 -7.52 2.28
CA GLY A 255 11.19 -6.95 1.54
C GLY A 255 11.92 -7.97 0.66
N ILE A 256 12.05 -9.23 1.11
CA ILE A 256 12.65 -10.32 0.31
C ILE A 256 11.79 -10.61 -0.92
N GLY A 257 10.48 -10.74 -0.77
CA GLY A 257 9.55 -10.92 -1.88
C GLY A 257 9.57 -9.75 -2.86
N LEU A 258 9.52 -8.52 -2.34
CA LEU A 258 9.60 -7.29 -3.14
C LEU A 258 10.93 -7.16 -3.88
N SER A 259 12.06 -7.54 -3.26
CA SER A 259 13.38 -7.50 -3.92
C SER A 259 13.47 -8.49 -5.07
N THR A 260 12.87 -9.68 -4.94
CA THR A 260 12.79 -10.68 -6.01
C THR A 260 11.95 -10.16 -7.18
N LEU A 261 10.76 -9.62 -6.91
CA LEU A 261 9.92 -9.02 -7.95
C LEU A 261 10.63 -7.83 -8.63
N ARG A 262 11.34 -7.01 -7.86
CA ARG A 262 12.16 -5.90 -8.41
C ARG A 262 13.25 -6.41 -9.34
N ALA A 263 13.94 -7.50 -8.98
CA ALA A 263 14.95 -8.11 -9.83
C ALA A 263 14.35 -8.62 -11.15
N VAL A 264 13.18 -9.27 -11.10
CA VAL A 264 12.45 -9.70 -12.30
C VAL A 264 12.03 -8.50 -13.17
N ALA A 265 11.50 -7.44 -12.57
CA ALA A 265 11.12 -6.24 -13.29
C ALA A 265 12.31 -5.53 -13.94
N LEU A 266 13.46 -5.50 -13.27
CA LEU A 266 14.72 -4.98 -13.85
C LEU A 266 15.22 -5.85 -15.00
N LEU A 267 15.07 -7.17 -14.93
CA LEU A 267 15.37 -8.08 -16.04
C LEU A 267 14.46 -7.79 -17.26
N ILE A 268 13.15 -7.66 -17.05
CA ILE A 268 12.19 -7.33 -18.10
C ILE A 268 12.54 -5.97 -18.71
N MET A 269 12.88 -4.99 -17.90
CA MET A 269 13.31 -3.67 -18.37
C MET A 269 14.61 -3.76 -19.18
N GLY A 270 15.59 -4.55 -18.73
CA GLY A 270 16.83 -4.81 -19.48
C GLY A 270 16.58 -5.47 -20.84
N LEU A 271 15.72 -6.50 -20.88
CA LEU A 271 15.28 -7.13 -22.14
C LEU A 271 14.56 -6.15 -23.07
N SER A 272 13.80 -5.22 -22.51
CA SER A 272 13.12 -4.17 -23.27
C SER A 272 14.11 -3.26 -24.00
N PHE A 273 15.20 -2.87 -23.35
CA PHE A 273 16.24 -2.05 -23.98
C PHE A 273 16.97 -2.81 -25.07
N VAL A 274 17.22 -4.12 -24.89
CA VAL A 274 17.76 -4.98 -25.95
C VAL A 274 16.78 -5.06 -27.13
N SER A 275 15.48 -5.18 -26.86
CA SER A 275 14.43 -5.16 -27.89
C SER A 275 14.40 -3.84 -28.67
N VAL A 276 14.47 -2.69 -27.99
CA VAL A 276 14.58 -1.37 -28.62
C VAL A 276 15.83 -1.29 -29.50
N PHE A 277 16.98 -1.76 -28.98
CA PHE A 277 18.22 -1.80 -29.76
C PHE A 277 18.07 -2.64 -31.05
N ILE A 278 17.53 -3.86 -30.95
CA ILE A 278 17.33 -4.76 -32.08
C ILE A 278 16.36 -4.14 -33.08
N ALA A 279 15.23 -3.58 -32.65
CA ALA A 279 14.25 -2.94 -33.52
C ALA A 279 14.86 -1.75 -34.29
N LEU A 280 15.63 -0.90 -33.63
CA LEU A 280 16.32 0.22 -34.27
C LEU A 280 17.42 -0.25 -35.26
N PHE A 281 18.16 -1.29 -34.89
CA PHE A 281 19.20 -1.85 -35.76
C PHE A 281 18.59 -2.49 -37.00
N ALA A 282 17.50 -3.25 -36.88
CA ALA A 282 16.75 -3.81 -37.99
C ALA A 282 16.18 -2.70 -38.91
N SER A 283 15.55 -1.68 -38.30
CA SER A 283 15.03 -0.52 -39.03
C SER A 283 16.11 0.19 -39.83
N LEU A 284 17.31 0.39 -39.25
CA LEU A 284 18.43 0.96 -39.98
C LEU A 284 18.88 0.09 -41.17
N ARG A 285 18.96 -1.23 -40.99
CA ARG A 285 19.38 -2.16 -42.03
C ARG A 285 18.46 -2.11 -43.23
N ASP A 286 17.15 -2.11 -42.98
CA ASP A 286 16.14 -2.14 -44.03
C ASP A 286 16.04 -0.80 -44.79
N ARG A 287 16.41 0.32 -44.12
CA ARG A 287 16.36 1.67 -44.71
C ARG A 287 17.72 2.21 -45.18
N ARG A 288 18.74 1.35 -45.28
CA ARG A 288 20.08 1.80 -45.68
C ARG A 288 20.07 2.56 -47.00
N TYR A 289 19.31 2.07 -48.01
CA TYR A 289 19.17 2.73 -49.30
C TYR A 289 18.57 4.13 -49.22
N GLU A 290 17.46 4.31 -48.48
CA GLU A 290 16.81 5.60 -48.24
C GLU A 290 17.74 6.61 -47.53
N LEU A 291 18.49 6.12 -46.53
CA LEU A 291 19.43 6.93 -45.78
C LEU A 291 20.64 7.33 -46.63
N ALA A 292 21.11 6.45 -47.50
CA ALA A 292 22.15 6.76 -48.49
C ALA A 292 21.67 7.80 -49.51
N LEU A 293 20.43 7.68 -49.97
CA LEU A 293 19.80 8.67 -50.88
C LEU A 293 19.66 10.05 -50.20
N MET A 294 19.26 10.10 -48.92
CA MET A 294 19.25 11.36 -48.16
C MET A 294 20.64 12.00 -48.10
N ARG A 295 21.69 11.21 -47.95
CA ARG A 295 23.08 11.71 -47.94
C ARG A 295 23.52 12.26 -49.29
N THR A 296 23.16 11.62 -50.39
CA THR A 296 23.46 12.16 -51.74
C THR A 296 22.72 13.47 -52.00
N MET A 297 21.53 13.66 -51.41
CA MET A 297 20.81 14.92 -51.46
C MET A 297 21.34 16.00 -50.50
N GLY A 298 22.48 15.75 -49.85
CA GLY A 298 23.17 16.74 -48.99
C GLY A 298 22.80 16.69 -47.50
N ALA A 299 22.09 15.65 -47.02
CA ALA A 299 21.82 15.52 -45.61
C ALA A 299 23.12 15.20 -44.83
N PRO A 300 23.47 16.00 -43.78
CA PRO A 300 24.68 15.73 -43.02
C PRO A 300 24.52 14.45 -42.16
N PRO A 301 25.59 13.69 -41.90
CA PRO A 301 25.55 12.46 -41.09
C PRO A 301 24.91 12.65 -39.70
N ARG A 302 25.13 13.80 -39.09
CA ARG A 302 24.51 14.15 -37.79
C ARG A 302 22.98 14.15 -37.83
N ARG A 303 22.36 14.43 -38.99
CA ARG A 303 20.91 14.44 -39.12
C ARG A 303 20.34 13.00 -39.12
N LEU A 304 21.08 12.05 -39.68
CA LEU A 304 20.72 10.63 -39.65
C LEU A 304 20.84 10.07 -38.23
N PHE A 305 21.95 10.43 -37.55
CA PHE A 305 22.14 10.09 -36.13
C PHE A 305 20.98 10.58 -35.27
N THR A 306 20.65 11.87 -35.38
CA THR A 306 19.55 12.46 -34.59
C THR A 306 18.18 11.85 -34.94
N LEU A 307 17.94 11.42 -36.16
CA LEU A 307 16.71 10.76 -36.58
C LEU A 307 16.54 9.45 -35.82
N VAL A 308 17.53 8.56 -35.84
CA VAL A 308 17.48 7.26 -35.17
C VAL A 308 17.43 7.40 -33.65
N LEU A 309 18.19 8.37 -33.12
CA LEU A 309 18.13 8.66 -31.69
C LEU A 309 16.72 9.10 -31.25
N PHE A 310 16.05 9.94 -32.03
CA PHE A 310 14.68 10.35 -31.76
C PHE A 310 13.67 9.21 -31.91
N GLU A 311 13.88 8.25 -32.83
CA GLU A 311 13.04 7.04 -32.91
C GLU A 311 13.10 6.23 -31.62
N GLY A 312 14.29 5.95 -31.09
CA GLY A 312 14.46 5.24 -29.83
C GLY A 312 13.93 6.04 -28.62
N LEU A 313 14.14 7.35 -28.62
CA LEU A 313 13.63 8.22 -27.56
C LEU A 313 12.09 8.24 -27.53
N TRP A 314 11.43 8.29 -28.70
CA TRP A 314 9.97 8.20 -28.79
C TRP A 314 9.44 6.87 -28.25
N MET A 315 10.08 5.73 -28.56
CA MET A 315 9.71 4.42 -28.04
C MET A 315 9.89 4.39 -26.51
N THR A 316 11.00 4.94 -26.02
CA THR A 316 11.29 4.99 -24.58
C THR A 316 10.27 5.86 -23.83
N VAL A 317 9.99 7.06 -24.31
CA VAL A 317 9.01 7.96 -23.68
C VAL A 317 7.60 7.36 -23.72
N ALA A 318 7.21 6.75 -24.83
CA ALA A 318 5.92 6.08 -24.95
C ALA A 318 5.81 4.91 -23.94
N GLY A 319 6.86 4.07 -23.83
CA GLY A 319 6.90 2.96 -22.89
C GLY A 319 6.81 3.42 -21.43
N ILE A 320 7.54 4.49 -21.06
CA ILE A 320 7.47 5.09 -19.71
C ILE A 320 6.05 5.61 -19.43
N ALA A 321 5.48 6.39 -20.36
CA ALA A 321 4.15 6.97 -20.17
C ALA A 321 3.05 5.91 -20.01
N ILE A 322 3.09 4.88 -20.87
CA ILE A 322 2.16 3.74 -20.78
C ILE A 322 2.40 2.94 -19.50
N GLY A 323 3.66 2.70 -19.11
CA GLY A 323 4.02 1.99 -17.89
C GLY A 323 3.50 2.68 -16.64
N LEU A 324 3.69 4.00 -16.53
CA LEU A 324 3.14 4.79 -15.42
C LEU A 324 1.60 4.77 -15.41
N ALA A 325 0.96 4.84 -16.58
CA ALA A 325 -0.49 4.72 -16.66
C ALA A 325 -0.98 3.34 -16.22
N LEU A 326 -0.31 2.27 -16.66
CA LEU A 326 -0.63 0.89 -16.26
C LEU A 326 -0.44 0.67 -14.75
N SER A 327 0.57 1.27 -14.14
CA SER A 327 0.76 1.18 -12.69
C SER A 327 -0.40 1.83 -11.92
N ARG A 328 -0.91 2.98 -12.36
CA ARG A 328 -2.09 3.65 -11.75
C ARG A 328 -3.36 2.82 -11.93
N LEU A 329 -3.58 2.28 -13.13
CA LEU A 329 -4.68 1.35 -13.37
C LEU A 329 -4.56 0.09 -12.50
N GLY A 330 -3.35 -0.43 -12.34
CA GLY A 330 -3.09 -1.57 -11.45
C GLY A 330 -3.43 -1.27 -9.99
N VAL A 331 -3.06 -0.09 -9.48
CA VAL A 331 -3.45 0.36 -8.13
C VAL A 331 -4.97 0.47 -8.01
N MET A 332 -5.65 1.10 -8.97
CA MET A 332 -7.11 1.24 -8.93
C MET A 332 -7.84 -0.12 -8.92
N VAL A 333 -7.40 -1.07 -9.76
CA VAL A 333 -7.99 -2.41 -9.80
C VAL A 333 -7.73 -3.15 -8.49
N LEU A 334 -6.52 -3.04 -7.96
CA LEU A 334 -6.14 -3.70 -6.71
C LEU A 334 -6.85 -3.07 -5.51
N ALA A 335 -6.99 -1.74 -5.49
CA ALA A 335 -7.74 -1.01 -4.47
C ALA A 335 -9.20 -1.46 -4.43
N GLY A 336 -9.88 -1.56 -5.59
CA GLY A 336 -11.24 -2.08 -5.65
C GLY A 336 -11.36 -3.50 -5.10
N ALA A 337 -10.44 -4.39 -5.51
CA ALA A 337 -10.45 -5.78 -5.04
C ALA A 337 -10.10 -5.93 -3.56
N LEU A 338 -9.31 -5.02 -2.99
CA LEU A 338 -8.93 -5.02 -1.58
C LEU A 338 -9.98 -4.29 -0.73
N ALA A 339 -10.60 -3.22 -1.22
CA ALA A 339 -11.69 -2.53 -0.55
C ALA A 339 -12.86 -3.47 -0.25
N ASP A 340 -13.24 -4.34 -1.21
CA ASP A 340 -14.29 -5.34 -1.05
C ASP A 340 -13.99 -6.40 0.03
N ARG A 341 -12.72 -6.63 0.36
CA ARG A 341 -12.31 -7.69 1.31
C ARG A 341 -11.68 -7.19 2.60
N PHE A 342 -10.97 -6.08 2.55
CA PHE A 342 -10.12 -5.61 3.65
C PHE A 342 -10.35 -4.14 4.02
N HIS A 343 -11.24 -3.43 3.30
CA HIS A 343 -11.57 -2.02 3.54
C HIS A 343 -10.32 -1.09 3.54
N TYR A 344 -9.33 -1.39 2.69
CA TYR A 344 -8.09 -0.62 2.57
C TYR A 344 -8.23 0.44 1.47
N ASP A 345 -8.05 1.71 1.82
CA ASP A 345 -7.92 2.78 0.84
C ASP A 345 -6.49 2.86 0.27
N VAL A 346 -6.27 2.24 -0.89
CA VAL A 346 -4.98 2.24 -1.60
C VAL A 346 -4.89 3.39 -2.62
N ALA A 347 -5.84 4.31 -2.62
CA ALA A 347 -6.05 5.29 -3.71
C ALA A 347 -5.06 6.46 -3.75
N GLN A 348 -3.79 6.28 -3.36
CA GLN A 348 -2.78 7.31 -3.59
C GLN A 348 -2.24 7.26 -5.03
N LEU A 349 -2.86 8.04 -5.92
CA LEU A 349 -2.42 8.21 -7.32
C LEU A 349 -1.27 9.23 -7.47
N ALA A 350 -0.84 9.86 -6.38
CA ALA A 350 0.21 10.86 -6.39
C ALA A 350 1.57 10.26 -6.77
N PRO A 351 2.41 10.99 -7.52
CA PRO A 351 3.76 10.54 -7.85
C PRO A 351 4.61 10.27 -6.59
N VAL A 352 5.34 9.16 -6.59
CA VAL A 352 6.26 8.80 -5.51
C VAL A 352 7.68 9.25 -5.86
N SER A 353 8.45 9.69 -4.88
CA SER A 353 9.83 10.18 -5.08
C SER A 353 10.73 9.20 -5.84
N GLY A 354 10.56 7.89 -5.64
CA GLY A 354 11.28 6.84 -6.36
C GLY A 354 10.94 6.75 -7.85
N GLU A 355 9.76 7.19 -8.29
CA GLU A 355 9.38 7.18 -9.70
C GLU A 355 10.15 8.19 -10.54
N GLY A 356 10.50 9.33 -9.97
CA GLY A 356 11.38 10.30 -10.65
C GLY A 356 12.73 9.70 -11.01
N PHE A 357 13.33 8.95 -10.09
CA PHE A 357 14.56 8.22 -10.37
C PHE A 357 14.37 7.13 -11.43
N LEU A 358 13.27 6.36 -11.37
CA LEU A 358 12.91 5.34 -12.36
C LEU A 358 12.80 5.94 -13.77
N VAL A 359 12.10 7.05 -13.93
CA VAL A 359 11.94 7.76 -15.20
C VAL A 359 13.28 8.22 -15.76
N VAL A 360 14.12 8.86 -14.93
CA VAL A 360 15.45 9.33 -15.35
C VAL A 360 16.33 8.16 -15.75
N ALA A 361 16.35 7.08 -14.97
CA ALA A 361 17.13 5.87 -15.29
C ALA A 361 16.65 5.22 -16.59
N ALA A 362 15.35 5.06 -16.79
CA ALA A 362 14.76 4.50 -18.00
C ALA A 362 15.09 5.36 -19.24
N LEU A 363 15.00 6.69 -19.13
CA LEU A 363 15.38 7.61 -20.21
C LEU A 363 16.87 7.51 -20.53
N ALA A 364 17.76 7.45 -19.52
CA ALA A 364 19.18 7.33 -19.72
C ALA A 364 19.54 6.02 -20.44
N VAL A 365 19.02 4.88 -19.99
CA VAL A 365 19.29 3.58 -20.60
C VAL A 365 18.68 3.48 -22.00
N GLY A 366 17.45 3.98 -22.20
CA GLY A 366 16.82 4.03 -23.53
C GLY A 366 17.58 4.89 -24.52
N THR A 367 18.11 6.03 -24.08
CA THR A 367 18.98 6.90 -24.89
C THR A 367 20.28 6.17 -25.26
N LEU A 368 20.90 5.46 -24.33
CA LEU A 368 22.08 4.65 -24.58
C LEU A 368 21.80 3.52 -25.56
N ALA A 369 20.70 2.79 -25.41
CA ALA A 369 20.29 1.74 -26.31
C ALA A 369 20.07 2.25 -27.74
N ALA A 370 19.52 3.46 -27.91
CA ALA A 370 19.32 4.09 -29.21
C ALA A 370 20.61 4.68 -29.81
N ALA A 371 21.55 5.12 -28.97
CA ALA A 371 22.79 5.76 -29.43
C ALA A 371 23.71 4.80 -30.18
N LEU A 372 23.73 3.52 -29.82
CA LEU A 372 24.55 2.51 -30.48
C LEU A 372 24.13 2.28 -31.95
N PRO A 373 22.85 1.99 -32.29
CA PRO A 373 22.38 1.94 -33.68
C PRO A 373 22.57 3.28 -34.39
N ALA A 374 22.27 4.39 -33.73
CA ALA A 374 22.41 5.72 -34.30
C ALA A 374 23.87 6.01 -34.76
N ARG A 375 24.87 5.53 -34.01
CA ARG A 375 26.28 5.63 -34.45
C ARG A 375 26.57 4.86 -35.69
N SER A 376 25.92 3.71 -35.94
CA SER A 376 26.10 2.94 -37.19
C SER A 376 25.56 3.70 -38.40
N ALA A 377 24.54 4.54 -38.22
CA ALA A 377 24.02 5.40 -39.28
C ALA A 377 25.04 6.46 -39.77
N LEU A 378 25.99 6.87 -38.92
CA LEU A 378 27.07 7.78 -39.33
C LEU A 378 28.05 7.16 -40.31
N ARG A 379 28.19 5.83 -40.31
CA ARG A 379 29.19 5.08 -41.08
C ARG A 379 28.62 4.43 -42.36
N ILE A 380 27.43 4.84 -42.81
CA ILE A 380 26.83 4.33 -44.03
C ILE A 380 27.69 4.74 -45.23
N ASP A 381 28.25 3.74 -45.95
CA ASP A 381 28.99 3.96 -47.17
C ASP A 381 28.00 4.11 -48.34
N ILE A 382 28.02 5.31 -48.94
CA ILE A 382 27.10 5.70 -50.00
C ILE A 382 27.36 4.90 -51.26
N SER A 383 28.65 4.71 -51.64
CA SER A 383 29.03 4.06 -52.88
C SER A 383 28.66 2.57 -52.90
N ASN A 384 28.97 1.85 -51.81
CA ASN A 384 28.64 0.44 -51.68
C ASN A 384 27.11 0.21 -51.54
N THR A 385 26.41 1.11 -50.83
CA THR A 385 24.96 0.94 -50.59
C THR A 385 24.15 1.21 -51.87
N LEU A 386 24.52 2.19 -52.68
CA LEU A 386 23.82 2.50 -53.92
C LEU A 386 24.24 1.57 -55.08
N GLY A 387 25.48 1.04 -55.06
CA GLY A 387 25.97 0.11 -56.06
C GLY A 387 25.39 -1.31 -55.96
N GLN A 388 24.91 -1.74 -54.78
CA GLN A 388 24.27 -3.03 -54.54
C GLN A 388 22.78 -3.07 -54.89
N GLY A 389 22.19 -1.97 -55.30
CA GLY A 389 20.92 -1.83 -56.00
C GLY A 389 19.72 -2.61 -55.41
N ARG A 390 19.54 -2.51 -54.07
CA ARG A 390 18.23 -2.83 -53.44
C ARG A 390 18.17 -2.33 -52.00
#